data_c8361a8aadde2583e7bb6ee2ca25e3b1
#
_entry.id   c8361a8aadde2583e7bb6ee2ca25e3b1
#
_cell.length_a   1.000
_cell.length_b   1.000
_cell.length_c   1.000
_cell.angle_alpha   90.00
_cell.angle_beta   90.00
_cell.angle_gamma   90.00
#
_symmetry.space_group_name_H-M   'P 1'
#
loop_
_entity.id
_entity.type
_entity.pdbx_description
1 polymer ?
#
loop_
_entity_poly.entity_id
_entity_poly.type
_entity_poly.pdbx_seq_one_letter_code
_entity_poly.pdbx_strand_id
1 'polypeptide(L)'
;ALKIKKGLGRGLSSLIGDTKVDININKLSIGELIRNKYQPRKNFNQENLDELTNSIKERGIIQPIVVRKSADQKSKYEIIAGERRWLAAQNAGLHEVPVVITEADDLKSLEFAIVENVQRIDLNVVEEAQGYQRLIDDFSYDQNKVAQFIGKSRSHVTNCLRLLNLPLEVVDLIKNNKLSQGHAKILVG
;
A
#
# COMPACT_ATOMS: atom_id res chain seq x y z
N ALA A 1 -4.54 -17.30 -26.41
CA ALA A 1 -5.37 -17.40 -25.20
C ALA A 1 -4.57 -18.12 -24.12
N LEU A 2 -3.85 -17.39 -23.29
CA LEU A 2 -3.12 -17.94 -22.14
C LEU A 2 -4.04 -17.87 -20.91
N LYS A 3 -4.45 -19.03 -20.44
CA LYS A 3 -5.15 -19.20 -19.17
C LYS A 3 -4.18 -18.91 -18.03
N ILE A 4 -4.27 -17.74 -17.44
CA ILE A 4 -3.55 -17.39 -16.20
C ILE A 4 -4.27 -18.08 -15.03
N LYS A 5 -3.50 -18.89 -14.30
CA LYS A 5 -3.97 -19.66 -13.14
C LYS A 5 -4.56 -18.75 -12.06
N LYS A 6 -5.74 -19.12 -11.58
CA LYS A 6 -6.49 -18.57 -10.44
C LYS A 6 -5.67 -18.59 -9.14
N GLY A 7 -4.80 -17.62 -8.92
CA GLY A 7 -4.04 -17.52 -7.67
C GLY A 7 -3.93 -16.10 -7.09
N LEU A 8 -4.01 -15.08 -7.94
CA LEU A 8 -3.81 -13.69 -7.54
C LEU A 8 -5.10 -12.92 -7.16
N GLY A 9 -6.26 -13.47 -7.47
CA GLY A 9 -7.55 -12.79 -7.25
C GLY A 9 -8.07 -12.77 -5.81
N ARG A 10 -7.57 -13.64 -4.93
CA ARG A 10 -8.11 -13.75 -3.56
C ARG A 10 -7.55 -12.71 -2.57
N GLY A 11 -6.37 -12.17 -2.82
CA GLY A 11 -5.76 -11.18 -1.93
C GLY A 11 -6.30 -9.76 -2.11
N LEU A 12 -6.73 -9.40 -3.33
CA LEU A 12 -7.27 -8.07 -3.62
C LEU A 12 -8.79 -7.98 -3.40
N SER A 13 -9.52 -9.04 -3.71
CA SER A 13 -10.98 -9.09 -3.48
C SER A 13 -11.36 -9.15 -2.00
N SER A 14 -10.48 -9.67 -1.13
CA SER A 14 -10.70 -9.62 0.33
C SER A 14 -10.38 -8.26 0.95
N LEU A 15 -9.71 -7.36 0.21
CA LEU A 15 -9.33 -6.02 0.67
C LEU A 15 -10.28 -4.92 0.20
N ILE A 16 -11.12 -5.21 -0.78
CA ILE A 16 -12.04 -4.25 -1.40
C ILE A 16 -13.47 -4.76 -1.19
N GLY A 17 -13.89 -5.24 -0.07
CA GLY A 17 -15.29 -5.66 0.16
C GLY A 17 -16.04 -6.09 -1.14
N ASP A 18 -17.12 -6.81 -1.13
CA ASP A 18 -17.87 -7.32 -2.29
C ASP A 18 -18.38 -6.29 -3.34
N THR A 19 -17.86 -5.08 -3.38
CA THR A 19 -17.98 -4.19 -4.54
C THR A 19 -17.07 -4.76 -5.63
N LYS A 20 -17.67 -5.40 -6.63
CA LYS A 20 -17.01 -5.79 -7.90
C LYS A 20 -16.51 -4.54 -8.62
N VAL A 21 -15.39 -4.01 -8.17
CA VAL A 21 -14.59 -3.12 -9.01
C VAL A 21 -13.74 -4.05 -9.85
N ASP A 22 -14.05 -4.17 -11.13
CA ASP A 22 -13.17 -4.84 -12.10
C ASP A 22 -11.88 -4.03 -12.18
N ILE A 23 -10.92 -4.35 -11.32
CA ILE A 23 -9.61 -3.71 -11.31
C ILE A 23 -8.84 -4.23 -12.51
N ASN A 24 -8.90 -3.51 -13.62
CA ASN A 24 -8.06 -3.77 -14.77
C ASN A 24 -6.62 -3.34 -14.43
N ILE A 25 -5.78 -4.32 -14.11
CA ILE A 25 -4.34 -4.09 -13.94
C ILE A 25 -3.72 -4.01 -15.33
N ASN A 26 -3.20 -2.84 -15.65
CA ASN A 26 -2.46 -2.58 -16.87
C ASN A 26 -0.96 -2.56 -16.57
N LYS A 27 -0.12 -2.72 -17.57
CA LYS A 27 1.32 -2.46 -17.49
C LYS A 27 1.61 -1.18 -18.25
N LEU A 28 2.32 -0.26 -17.60
CA LEU A 28 2.80 0.97 -18.22
C LEU A 28 4.31 1.07 -18.08
N SER A 29 4.94 1.74 -19.07
CA SER A 29 6.34 2.10 -18.97
C SER A 29 6.57 3.06 -17.81
N ILE A 30 7.66 2.86 -17.06
CA ILE A 30 8.05 3.77 -15.97
C ILE A 30 8.16 5.22 -16.45
N GLY A 31 8.61 5.43 -17.68
CA GLY A 31 8.74 6.75 -18.28
C GLY A 31 7.41 7.44 -18.59
N GLU A 32 6.29 6.72 -18.62
CA GLU A 32 4.95 7.30 -18.82
C GLU A 32 4.36 7.82 -17.51
N LEU A 33 4.96 7.47 -16.37
CA LEU A 33 4.50 7.88 -15.05
C LEU A 33 5.16 9.18 -14.62
N ILE A 34 4.38 10.13 -14.12
CA ILE A 34 4.85 11.41 -13.58
C ILE A 34 4.34 11.59 -12.15
N ARG A 35 5.10 12.33 -11.35
CA ARG A 35 4.71 12.68 -9.98
C ARG A 35 3.50 13.62 -9.98
N ASN A 36 2.65 13.45 -8.97
CA ASN A 36 1.59 14.40 -8.71
C ASN A 36 2.19 15.71 -8.15
N LYS A 37 1.91 16.83 -8.82
CA LYS A 37 2.37 18.16 -8.43
C LYS A 37 1.82 18.63 -7.08
N TYR A 38 0.68 18.10 -6.65
CA TYR A 38 -0.07 18.55 -5.47
C TYR A 38 0.23 17.75 -4.20
N GLN A 39 1.00 16.66 -4.28
CA GLN A 39 1.40 15.84 -3.14
C GLN A 39 2.90 15.52 -3.15
N PRO A 40 3.81 16.52 -3.05
CA PRO A 40 5.22 16.23 -2.98
C PRO A 40 5.55 15.69 -1.59
N ARG A 41 5.73 14.38 -1.45
CA ARG A 41 6.38 13.79 -0.27
C ARG A 41 7.83 14.27 -0.27
N LYS A 42 8.18 15.18 0.67
CA LYS A 42 9.50 15.85 0.68
C LYS A 42 10.63 15.01 1.26
N ASN A 43 10.33 13.98 2.06
CA ASN A 43 11.36 13.17 2.72
C ASN A 43 11.01 11.68 2.63
N PHE A 44 11.78 10.93 1.86
CA PHE A 44 11.83 9.47 1.91
C PHE A 44 13.04 9.07 2.78
N ASN A 45 12.84 8.19 3.74
CA ASN A 45 13.95 7.55 4.42
C ASN A 45 14.64 6.62 3.40
N GLN A 46 15.92 6.88 3.12
CA GLN A 46 16.70 6.18 2.09
C GLN A 46 16.81 4.68 2.38
N GLU A 47 17.04 4.31 3.65
CA GLU A 47 17.16 2.90 4.05
C GLU A 47 15.90 2.10 3.71
N ASN A 48 14.73 2.64 4.02
CA ASN A 48 13.45 2.00 3.70
C ASN A 48 13.17 1.92 2.19
N LEU A 49 13.74 2.81 1.39
CA LEU A 49 13.62 2.78 -0.06
C LEU A 49 14.52 1.71 -0.65
N ASP A 50 15.71 1.52 -0.10
CA ASP A 50 16.67 0.52 -0.53
C ASP A 50 16.17 -0.91 -0.24
N GLU A 51 15.58 -1.14 0.93
CA GLU A 51 14.91 -2.41 1.25
C GLU A 51 13.78 -2.73 0.28
N LEU A 52 12.93 -1.74 -0.02
CA LEU A 52 11.84 -1.89 -0.98
C LEU A 52 12.38 -2.15 -2.39
N THR A 53 13.47 -1.50 -2.77
CA THR A 53 14.14 -1.70 -4.06
C THR A 53 14.63 -3.15 -4.20
N ASN A 54 15.27 -3.69 -3.17
CA ASN A 54 15.74 -5.08 -3.17
C ASN A 54 14.56 -6.08 -3.26
N SER A 55 13.50 -5.85 -2.50
CA SER A 55 12.29 -6.66 -2.57
C SER A 55 11.66 -6.64 -3.96
N ILE A 56 11.63 -5.48 -4.62
CA ILE A 56 11.09 -5.33 -5.98
C ILE A 56 11.99 -6.00 -7.03
N LYS A 57 13.30 -5.99 -6.85
CA LYS A 57 14.24 -6.74 -7.72
C LYS A 57 13.98 -8.24 -7.69
N GLU A 58 13.69 -8.79 -6.51
CA GLU A 58 13.48 -10.22 -6.33
C GLU A 58 12.08 -10.69 -6.76
N ARG A 59 11.06 -9.93 -6.44
CA ARG A 59 9.65 -10.37 -6.53
C ARG A 59 8.80 -9.57 -7.50
N GLY A 60 9.32 -8.48 -8.04
CA GLY A 60 8.55 -7.50 -8.79
C GLY A 60 7.63 -6.67 -7.89
N ILE A 61 6.79 -5.84 -8.52
CA ILE A 61 5.76 -5.08 -7.82
C ILE A 61 4.52 -5.97 -7.64
N ILE A 62 4.25 -6.37 -6.39
CA ILE A 62 3.09 -7.20 -6.05
C ILE A 62 1.81 -6.35 -6.05
N GLN A 63 1.87 -5.13 -5.51
CA GLN A 63 0.75 -4.22 -5.40
C GLN A 63 0.86 -3.13 -6.46
N PRO A 64 -0.10 -3.01 -7.40
CA PRO A 64 -0.02 -2.06 -8.50
C PRO A 64 0.01 -0.60 -8.02
N ILE A 65 0.60 0.27 -8.83
CA ILE A 65 0.63 1.71 -8.62
C ILE A 65 -0.70 2.28 -9.10
N VAL A 66 -1.31 3.18 -8.33
CA VAL A 66 -2.56 3.82 -8.73
C VAL A 66 -2.24 5.12 -9.47
N VAL A 67 -2.77 5.27 -10.67
CA VAL A 67 -2.50 6.38 -11.56
C VAL A 67 -3.78 6.93 -12.19
N ARG A 68 -3.74 8.18 -12.63
CA ARG A 68 -4.77 8.78 -13.47
C ARG A 68 -4.16 9.33 -14.76
N LYS A 69 -4.95 9.51 -15.79
CA LYS A 69 -4.50 10.22 -17.00
C LYS A 69 -4.11 11.65 -16.63
N SER A 70 -2.95 12.10 -17.08
CA SER A 70 -2.52 13.48 -16.86
C SER A 70 -3.40 14.44 -17.67
N ALA A 71 -3.87 15.51 -17.04
CA ALA A 71 -4.60 16.58 -17.71
C ALA A 71 -3.67 17.42 -18.59
N ASP A 72 -2.41 17.58 -18.17
CA ASP A 72 -1.43 18.46 -18.83
C ASP A 72 -0.69 17.76 -19.98
N GLN A 73 -0.54 16.43 -19.92
CA GLN A 73 0.27 15.65 -20.88
C GLN A 73 -0.49 14.42 -21.36
N LYS A 74 -1.01 14.46 -22.59
CA LYS A 74 -1.92 13.46 -23.18
C LYS A 74 -1.40 12.00 -23.19
N SER A 75 -0.08 11.77 -23.08
CA SER A 75 0.54 10.44 -23.07
C SER A 75 1.18 10.06 -21.74
N LYS A 76 0.89 10.80 -20.66
CA LYS A 76 1.44 10.55 -19.33
C LYS A 76 0.34 10.23 -18.33
N TYR A 77 0.74 9.51 -17.30
CA TYR A 77 -0.11 9.15 -16.17
C TYR A 77 0.47 9.74 -14.90
N GLU A 78 -0.36 10.41 -14.15
CA GLU A 78 0.01 11.00 -12.86
C GLU A 78 -0.17 9.99 -11.74
N ILE A 79 0.87 9.79 -10.93
CA ILE A 79 0.83 8.87 -9.80
C ILE A 79 -0.02 9.49 -8.69
N ILE A 80 -1.04 8.75 -8.27
CA ILE A 80 -1.93 9.12 -7.18
C ILE A 80 -1.54 8.41 -5.90
N ALA A 81 -1.21 7.12 -6.01
CA ALA A 81 -0.81 6.29 -4.88
C ALA A 81 0.31 5.33 -5.28
N GLY A 82 1.27 5.11 -4.40
CA GLY A 82 2.38 4.19 -4.63
C GLY A 82 3.66 4.84 -5.18
N GLU A 83 3.91 6.12 -4.91
CA GLU A 83 5.13 6.82 -5.35
C GLU A 83 6.42 6.12 -4.90
N ARG A 84 6.47 5.57 -3.67
CA ARG A 84 7.62 4.81 -3.19
C ARG A 84 7.90 3.56 -4.04
N ARG A 85 6.85 2.84 -4.46
CA ARG A 85 6.96 1.67 -5.34
C ARG A 85 7.49 2.06 -6.71
N TRP A 86 7.05 3.20 -7.24
CA TRP A 86 7.55 3.75 -8.48
C TRP A 86 9.03 4.12 -8.40
N LEU A 87 9.46 4.84 -7.34
CA LEU A 87 10.87 5.18 -7.12
C LEU A 87 11.73 3.92 -6.95
N ALA A 88 11.28 2.96 -6.15
CA ALA A 88 11.99 1.71 -5.94
C ALA A 88 12.07 0.88 -7.22
N ALA A 89 11.05 0.91 -8.08
CA ALA A 89 11.06 0.27 -9.39
C ALA A 89 12.07 0.92 -10.35
N GLN A 90 12.19 2.25 -10.32
CA GLN A 90 13.25 2.95 -11.07
C GLN A 90 14.63 2.54 -10.59
N ASN A 91 14.87 2.52 -9.28
CA ASN A 91 16.14 2.08 -8.69
C ASN A 91 16.43 0.60 -8.95
N ALA A 92 15.39 -0.22 -9.07
CA ALA A 92 15.50 -1.63 -9.43
C ALA A 92 15.78 -1.88 -10.93
N GLY A 93 15.67 -0.84 -11.78
CA GLY A 93 15.89 -0.93 -13.22
C GLY A 93 14.75 -1.58 -13.99
N LEU A 94 13.53 -1.56 -13.46
CA LEU A 94 12.35 -2.07 -14.17
C LEU A 94 11.98 -1.11 -15.32
N HIS A 95 11.55 -1.65 -16.45
CA HIS A 95 11.07 -0.87 -17.59
C HIS A 95 9.56 -0.64 -17.54
N GLU A 96 8.82 -1.59 -16.99
CA GLU A 96 7.36 -1.57 -16.88
C GLU A 96 6.92 -1.86 -15.45
N VAL A 97 5.81 -1.28 -15.06
CA VAL A 97 5.20 -1.49 -13.75
C VAL A 97 3.71 -1.76 -13.86
N PRO A 98 3.14 -2.61 -12.99
CA PRO A 98 1.71 -2.82 -12.93
C PRO A 98 1.03 -1.58 -12.35
N VAL A 99 -0.02 -1.12 -13.03
CA VAL A 99 -0.79 0.06 -12.65
C VAL A 99 -2.28 -0.22 -12.66
N VAL A 100 -3.02 0.52 -11.85
CA VAL A 100 -4.47 0.67 -11.92
C VAL A 100 -4.77 2.10 -12.34
N ILE A 101 -5.47 2.25 -13.46
CA ILE A 101 -5.89 3.56 -13.96
C ILE A 101 -7.24 3.88 -13.35
N THR A 102 -7.32 5.01 -12.64
CA THR A 102 -8.55 5.43 -11.94
C THR A 102 -8.92 6.85 -12.32
N GLU A 103 -10.19 7.19 -12.17
CA GLU A 103 -10.67 8.57 -12.24
C GLU A 103 -10.62 9.23 -10.85
N ALA A 104 -10.76 10.56 -10.79
CA ALA A 104 -10.55 11.32 -9.53
C ALA A 104 -11.53 10.91 -8.40
N ASP A 105 -12.74 10.49 -8.76
CA ASP A 105 -13.77 10.09 -7.78
C ASP A 105 -13.52 8.70 -7.18
N ASP A 106 -12.81 7.84 -7.90
CA ASP A 106 -12.47 6.49 -7.44
C ASP A 106 -11.43 6.49 -6.32
N LEU A 107 -10.63 7.57 -6.21
CA LEU A 107 -9.65 7.72 -5.15
C LEU A 107 -10.26 7.86 -3.77
N LYS A 108 -11.27 8.69 -3.65
CA LYS A 108 -12.02 8.82 -2.39
C LYS A 108 -12.67 7.49 -2.04
N SER A 109 -13.21 6.80 -3.05
CA SER A 109 -13.79 5.47 -2.85
C SER A 109 -12.76 4.46 -2.38
N LEU A 110 -11.53 4.47 -2.93
CA LEU A 110 -10.42 3.61 -2.49
C LEU A 110 -9.97 3.95 -1.06
N GLU A 111 -9.87 5.23 -0.73
CA GLU A 111 -9.56 5.72 0.62
C GLU A 111 -10.60 5.23 1.63
N PHE A 112 -11.88 5.43 1.34
CA PHE A 112 -12.99 4.95 2.18
C PHE A 112 -12.99 3.42 2.32
N ALA A 113 -12.73 2.67 1.26
CA ALA A 113 -12.67 1.22 1.30
C ALA A 113 -11.53 0.70 2.20
N ILE A 114 -10.36 1.35 2.21
CA ILE A 114 -9.27 1.00 3.13
C ILE A 114 -9.67 1.28 4.57
N VAL A 115 -10.31 2.42 4.84
CA VAL A 115 -10.76 2.78 6.18
C VAL A 115 -11.84 1.84 6.68
N GLU A 116 -12.85 1.55 5.86
CA GLU A 116 -13.89 0.59 6.19
C GLU A 116 -13.29 -0.78 6.55
N ASN A 117 -12.34 -1.26 5.73
CA ASN A 117 -11.66 -2.52 6.01
C ASN A 117 -10.86 -2.49 7.30
N VAL A 118 -10.18 -1.37 7.60
CA VAL A 118 -9.40 -1.19 8.84
C VAL A 118 -10.29 -1.06 10.08
N GLN A 119 -11.53 -0.60 9.93
CA GLN A 119 -12.50 -0.48 11.03
C GLN A 119 -13.28 -1.78 11.32
N ARG A 120 -13.02 -2.88 10.59
CA ARG A 120 -13.65 -4.17 10.87
C ARG A 120 -13.24 -4.69 12.24
N ILE A 121 -14.19 -5.26 12.96
CA ILE A 121 -14.02 -5.73 14.37
C ILE A 121 -13.14 -6.99 14.44
N ASP A 122 -13.04 -7.75 13.36
CA ASP A 122 -12.37 -9.04 13.26
C ASP A 122 -10.93 -9.00 12.72
N LEU A 123 -10.36 -7.77 12.54
CA LEU A 123 -8.99 -7.62 12.06
C LEU A 123 -7.96 -8.06 13.09
N ASN A 124 -6.96 -8.80 12.58
CA ASN A 124 -5.73 -9.01 13.30
C ASN A 124 -4.93 -7.69 13.39
N VAL A 125 -4.20 -7.49 14.48
CA VAL A 125 -3.38 -6.27 14.69
C VAL A 125 -2.34 -6.03 13.60
N VAL A 126 -1.86 -7.09 12.95
CA VAL A 126 -0.92 -6.98 11.81
C VAL A 126 -1.66 -6.48 10.56
N GLU A 127 -2.86 -6.96 10.29
CA GLU A 127 -3.70 -6.47 9.20
C GLU A 127 -4.11 -5.00 9.40
N GLU A 128 -4.43 -4.65 10.64
CA GLU A 128 -4.69 -3.28 11.06
C GLU A 128 -3.46 -2.39 10.78
N ALA A 129 -2.27 -2.82 11.21
CA ALA A 129 -1.02 -2.11 10.97
C ALA A 129 -0.70 -1.97 9.48
N GLN A 130 -0.96 -2.99 8.66
CA GLN A 130 -0.79 -2.94 7.22
C GLN A 130 -1.74 -1.94 6.56
N GLY A 131 -2.98 -1.84 7.04
CA GLY A 131 -3.94 -0.82 6.61
C GLY A 131 -3.44 0.60 6.91
N TYR A 132 -2.92 0.82 8.11
CA TYR A 132 -2.32 2.12 8.49
C TYR A 132 -1.12 2.47 7.64
N GLN A 133 -0.25 1.50 7.39
CA GLN A 133 0.92 1.70 6.53
C GLN A 133 0.50 2.06 5.11
N ARG A 134 -0.57 1.45 4.57
CA ARG A 134 -1.11 1.82 3.27
C ARG A 134 -1.63 3.25 3.22
N LEU A 135 -2.36 3.71 4.24
CA LEU A 135 -2.82 5.10 4.30
C LEU A 135 -1.63 6.08 4.29
N ILE A 136 -0.55 5.74 4.97
CA ILE A 136 0.68 6.53 4.99
C ILE A 136 1.37 6.51 3.62
N ASP A 137 1.54 5.32 3.03
CA ASP A 137 2.34 5.15 1.82
C ASP A 137 1.60 5.57 0.54
N ASP A 138 0.31 5.25 0.44
CA ASP A 138 -0.48 5.48 -0.75
C ASP A 138 -1.10 6.89 -0.78
N PHE A 139 -1.54 7.41 0.38
CA PHE A 139 -2.24 8.70 0.48
C PHE A 139 -1.41 9.79 1.16
N SER A 140 -0.15 9.51 1.50
CA SER A 140 0.76 10.47 2.15
C SER A 140 0.22 11.03 3.48
N TYR A 141 -0.52 10.22 4.22
CA TYR A 141 -0.98 10.56 5.55
C TYR A 141 0.17 10.50 6.55
N ASP A 142 0.19 11.43 7.50
CA ASP A 142 1.00 11.26 8.70
C ASP A 142 0.23 10.43 9.74
N GLN A 143 0.93 9.98 10.79
CA GLN A 143 0.31 9.14 11.82
C GLN A 143 -0.81 9.85 12.59
N ASN A 144 -0.76 11.20 12.71
CA ASN A 144 -1.85 11.98 13.33
C ASN A 144 -3.10 11.94 12.47
N LYS A 145 -2.94 12.17 11.16
CA LYS A 145 -4.05 12.14 10.22
C LYS A 145 -4.68 10.75 10.14
N VAL A 146 -3.86 9.69 10.12
CA VAL A 146 -4.36 8.31 10.20
C VAL A 146 -5.18 8.11 11.49
N ALA A 147 -4.64 8.51 12.63
CA ALA A 147 -5.30 8.38 13.93
C ALA A 147 -6.66 9.10 13.98
N GLN A 148 -6.70 10.34 13.51
CA GLN A 148 -7.94 11.12 13.42
C GLN A 148 -8.97 10.47 12.49
N PHE A 149 -8.51 9.98 11.33
CA PHE A 149 -9.37 9.44 10.29
C PHE A 149 -10.03 8.12 10.71
N ILE A 150 -9.33 7.30 11.47
CA ILE A 150 -9.85 6.01 11.96
C ILE A 150 -10.42 6.07 13.38
N GLY A 151 -10.39 7.24 14.05
CA GLY A 151 -10.92 7.41 15.41
C GLY A 151 -10.10 6.70 16.50
N LYS A 152 -8.78 6.55 16.31
CA LYS A 152 -7.86 5.94 17.29
C LYS A 152 -6.85 6.98 17.80
N SER A 153 -6.13 6.65 18.89
CA SER A 153 -5.06 7.51 19.36
C SER A 153 -3.81 7.38 18.46
N ARG A 154 -3.00 8.45 18.35
CA ARG A 154 -1.71 8.40 17.66
C ARG A 154 -0.80 7.31 18.22
N SER A 155 -0.78 7.14 19.53
CA SER A 155 0.01 6.11 20.20
C SER A 155 -0.41 4.70 19.77
N HIS A 156 -1.71 4.46 19.59
CA HIS A 156 -2.21 3.19 19.07
C HIS A 156 -1.67 2.93 17.65
N VAL A 157 -1.80 3.92 16.74
CA VAL A 157 -1.29 3.81 15.36
C VAL A 157 0.23 3.57 15.34
N THR A 158 0.99 4.33 16.13
CA THR A 158 2.44 4.16 16.24
C THR A 158 2.81 2.75 16.70
N ASN A 159 2.16 2.24 17.74
CA ASN A 159 2.44 0.90 18.27
C ASN A 159 2.08 -0.21 17.26
N CYS A 160 0.97 -0.07 16.54
CA CYS A 160 0.63 -1.01 15.49
C CYS A 160 1.67 -1.01 14.36
N LEU A 161 2.09 0.16 13.89
CA LEU A 161 3.10 0.27 12.82
C LEU A 161 4.46 -0.33 13.23
N ARG A 162 4.84 -0.19 14.51
CA ARG A 162 6.08 -0.80 15.02
C ARG A 162 6.07 -2.32 14.91
N LEU A 163 4.90 -2.97 14.97
CA LEU A 163 4.79 -4.43 14.81
C LEU A 163 5.25 -4.91 13.42
N LEU A 164 5.12 -4.07 12.40
CA LEU A 164 5.57 -4.41 11.04
C LEU A 164 7.11 -4.44 10.91
N ASN A 165 7.83 -3.85 11.86
CA ASN A 165 9.29 -3.86 11.90
C ASN A 165 9.87 -5.11 12.59
N LEU A 166 9.02 -5.97 13.14
CA LEU A 166 9.46 -7.24 13.72
C LEU A 166 9.89 -8.23 12.63
N PRO A 167 10.77 -9.20 12.95
CA PRO A 167 11.10 -10.28 12.03
C PRO A 167 9.84 -10.98 11.51
N LEU A 168 9.87 -11.39 10.23
CA LEU A 168 8.72 -11.98 9.54
C LEU A 168 8.15 -13.19 10.29
N GLU A 169 9.01 -13.99 10.90
CA GLU A 169 8.62 -15.15 11.70
C GLU A 169 7.73 -14.77 12.90
N VAL A 170 8.05 -13.64 13.56
CA VAL A 170 7.27 -13.11 14.67
C VAL A 170 5.94 -12.53 14.18
N VAL A 171 5.96 -11.80 13.08
CA VAL A 171 4.76 -11.25 12.44
C VAL A 171 3.80 -12.39 12.05
N ASP A 172 4.31 -13.50 11.52
CA ASP A 172 3.50 -14.66 11.15
C ASP A 172 2.93 -15.39 12.37
N LEU A 173 3.65 -15.45 13.48
CA LEU A 173 3.11 -15.97 14.75
C LEU A 173 1.94 -15.13 15.27
N ILE A 174 2.02 -13.80 15.13
CA ILE A 174 0.94 -12.89 15.51
C ILE A 174 -0.26 -13.07 14.58
N LYS A 175 -0.04 -13.13 13.25
CA LYS A 175 -1.10 -13.35 12.26
C LYS A 175 -1.87 -14.64 12.50
N ASN A 176 -1.17 -15.70 12.89
CA ASN A 176 -1.76 -17.01 13.16
C ASN A 176 -2.31 -17.15 14.58
N ASN A 177 -2.42 -16.05 15.34
CA ASN A 177 -2.85 -16.02 16.75
C ASN A 177 -2.04 -16.96 17.68
N LYS A 178 -0.81 -17.33 17.29
CA LYS A 178 0.12 -18.12 18.13
C LYS A 178 0.87 -17.24 19.12
N LEU A 179 0.95 -15.94 18.86
CA LEU A 179 1.50 -14.94 19.76
C LEU A 179 0.45 -13.87 20.02
N SER A 180 0.16 -13.59 21.30
CA SER A 180 -0.83 -12.55 21.64
C SER A 180 -0.31 -11.15 21.36
N GLN A 181 -1.22 -10.22 21.08
CA GLN A 181 -0.91 -8.80 20.87
C GLN A 181 -0.16 -8.19 22.08
N GLY A 182 -0.46 -8.63 23.29
CA GLY A 182 0.21 -8.19 24.52
C GLY A 182 1.69 -8.56 24.52
N HIS A 183 2.01 -9.80 24.16
CA HIS A 183 3.40 -10.27 24.05
C HIS A 183 4.14 -9.57 22.91
N ALA A 184 3.49 -9.36 21.78
CA ALA A 184 4.08 -8.64 20.65
C ALA A 184 4.46 -7.19 21.00
N LYS A 185 3.66 -6.49 21.81
CA LYS A 185 3.96 -5.13 22.28
C LYS A 185 5.25 -5.05 23.10
N ILE A 186 5.56 -6.07 23.87
CA ILE A 186 6.79 -6.12 24.69
C ILE A 186 8.03 -6.26 23.81
N LEU A 187 7.90 -6.95 22.67
CA LEU A 187 9.01 -7.15 21.73
C LEU A 187 9.35 -5.89 20.92
N VAL A 188 8.44 -4.91 20.89
CA VAL A 188 8.58 -3.66 20.11
C VAL A 188 9.01 -2.50 21.00
N GLY A 189 9.01 -2.67 22.32
CA GLY A 189 9.23 -1.67 23.39
C GLY A 189 10.53 -0.92 23.40
#